data_ebbd007982cc64f1c3bf398ea8c868e4
#
_entry.id   ebbd007982cc64f1c3bf398ea8c868e4
#
_cell.length_a   1.000
_cell.length_b   1.000
_cell.length_c   1.000
_cell.angle_alpha   90.00
_cell.angle_beta   90.00
_cell.angle_gamma   90.00
#
_symmetry.space_group_name_H-M   'P 1'
#
loop_
_entity.id
_entity.type
_entity.pdbx_description
1 polymer ?
#
loop_
_entity_poly.entity_id
_entity_poly.type
_entity_poly.pdbx_seq_one_letter_code
_entity_poly.pdbx_strand_id
1 'polypeptide(L)'
;MKKLLPVIFCLALFAGCASPQPENSAAPGDGTAKKEGKLLKVALFTDNGSRGTGPFHLARILATSPQVSLTLVESSDVRAGKLAEVDLLLVPGGSSQLQCEGLGEEGKEEVRKFVRNGGAYVGVCAGFHCTLNRKERIALMPFEYREGAGGAGGPVLVDFSKRGAEVLGIAPGRRRVKYSKGPICKPGAPWEHGKGEVLAVYKTTISPIGRPGGDFLNAPAVIFGNYGKGKVIATSFHPEADTFNEDILLGCIAAVTGVRLTPISPRKVFHPYQAGYFFRPAVGKGCTRAIREYISLLHNPRLRVLLASGFSNDQFDVIILPQGGEKSYASFKDGPRGKALLKFLDRGGIVLASGSAMQYMPKRPGIIDMRFRSDSLTDAAVLFAEEKEVRK
;
A
#
# COMPACT_ATOMS: atom_id res chain seq x y z
N MET A 1 44.89 11.11 -17.44
CA MET A 1 44.04 10.93 -18.61
C MET A 1 43.44 9.54 -18.57
N LYS A 2 42.26 9.38 -17.99
CA LYS A 2 41.51 8.13 -18.02
C LYS A 2 40.42 8.30 -19.10
N LYS A 3 40.48 7.47 -20.13
CA LYS A 3 39.52 7.44 -21.23
C LYS A 3 38.16 6.95 -20.67
N LEU A 4 37.15 7.84 -20.63
CA LEU A 4 35.77 7.45 -20.47
C LEU A 4 35.30 6.75 -21.76
N LEU A 5 34.99 5.49 -21.69
CA LEU A 5 34.17 4.83 -22.72
C LEU A 5 32.74 5.33 -22.58
N PRO A 6 32.08 5.69 -23.69
CA PRO A 6 30.65 5.98 -23.64
C PRO A 6 29.87 4.68 -23.42
N VAL A 7 29.22 4.57 -22.27
CA VAL A 7 28.27 3.49 -22.00
C VAL A 7 26.97 3.87 -22.70
N ILE A 8 26.76 3.35 -23.90
CA ILE A 8 25.46 3.41 -24.59
C ILE A 8 24.56 2.39 -23.87
N PHE A 9 23.68 2.87 -22.98
CA PHE A 9 22.64 2.07 -22.39
C PHE A 9 21.40 2.07 -23.28
N CYS A 10 21.24 1.06 -24.11
CA CYS A 10 19.96 0.73 -24.72
C CYS A 10 19.05 0.11 -23.66
N LEU A 11 18.21 0.92 -23.04
CA LEU A 11 17.09 0.44 -22.22
C LEU A 11 15.90 0.13 -23.15
N ALA A 12 16.01 -0.96 -23.93
CA ALA A 12 14.86 -1.58 -24.58
C ALA A 12 14.08 -2.36 -23.52
N LEU A 13 13.30 -1.65 -22.69
CA LEU A 13 12.67 -2.27 -21.51
C LEU A 13 11.17 -2.53 -21.68
N PHE A 14 10.55 -2.23 -22.82
CA PHE A 14 9.11 -2.39 -23.03
C PHE A 14 8.71 -2.67 -24.48
N ALA A 15 9.30 -3.67 -25.10
CA ALA A 15 8.70 -4.29 -26.27
C ALA A 15 8.45 -5.75 -25.91
N GLY A 16 7.19 -6.13 -25.79
CA GLY A 16 6.78 -7.52 -25.71
C GLY A 16 7.06 -8.23 -27.04
N CYS A 17 8.25 -8.81 -27.19
CA CYS A 17 8.49 -9.83 -28.17
C CYS A 17 8.37 -11.19 -27.49
N ALA A 18 7.37 -11.94 -27.90
CA ALA A 18 7.29 -13.37 -27.60
C ALA A 18 8.53 -14.05 -28.17
N SER A 19 9.43 -14.49 -27.32
CA SER A 19 10.54 -15.36 -27.70
C SER A 19 10.11 -16.81 -27.56
N PRO A 20 10.54 -17.73 -28.46
CA PRO A 20 10.17 -19.14 -28.36
C PRO A 20 10.76 -19.75 -27.09
N GLN A 21 9.98 -20.60 -26.46
CA GLN A 21 10.38 -21.36 -25.28
C GLN A 21 11.50 -22.37 -25.64
N PRO A 22 12.55 -22.50 -24.82
CA PRO A 22 13.47 -23.64 -24.96
C PRO A 22 12.79 -24.90 -24.40
N GLU A 23 12.91 -25.97 -25.14
CA GLU A 23 12.42 -27.30 -24.79
C GLU A 23 13.00 -27.78 -23.43
N ASN A 24 12.13 -28.28 -22.59
CA ASN A 24 12.43 -28.85 -21.29
C ASN A 24 13.22 -30.17 -21.45
N SER A 25 14.43 -30.21 -20.95
CA SER A 25 15.06 -31.45 -20.51
C SER A 25 14.64 -31.73 -19.08
N ALA A 26 13.82 -32.74 -18.89
CA ALA A 26 13.31 -33.19 -17.60
C ALA A 26 14.39 -33.77 -16.71
N ALA A 27 14.62 -33.21 -15.53
CA ALA A 27 15.23 -33.89 -14.39
C ALA A 27 14.11 -34.58 -13.57
N PRO A 28 14.33 -35.79 -13.00
CA PRO A 28 13.29 -36.54 -12.30
C PRO A 28 12.90 -35.83 -11.01
N GLY A 29 11.66 -35.40 -10.95
CA GLY A 29 11.08 -34.70 -9.83
C GLY A 29 10.61 -35.64 -8.74
N ASP A 30 10.91 -35.29 -7.51
CA ASP A 30 10.29 -35.78 -6.27
C ASP A 30 8.78 -35.45 -6.30
N GLY A 31 7.99 -36.54 -6.33
CA GLY A 31 6.54 -36.48 -6.50
C GLY A 31 5.77 -36.13 -5.23
N THR A 32 5.82 -34.88 -4.80
CA THR A 32 4.79 -34.32 -3.90
C THR A 32 3.93 -33.33 -4.66
N ALA A 33 2.88 -33.83 -5.32
CA ALA A 33 1.82 -32.99 -5.86
C ALA A 33 1.19 -32.19 -4.69
N LYS A 34 1.62 -30.91 -4.54
CA LYS A 34 0.91 -29.95 -3.71
C LYS A 34 -0.49 -29.84 -4.29
N LYS A 35 -1.53 -30.27 -3.53
CA LYS A 35 -2.93 -29.92 -3.81
C LYS A 35 -2.96 -28.42 -4.08
N GLU A 36 -3.30 -28.03 -5.30
CA GLU A 36 -3.60 -26.63 -5.62
C GLU A 36 -4.76 -26.19 -4.74
N GLY A 37 -4.44 -25.49 -3.64
CA GLY A 37 -5.43 -24.91 -2.75
C GLY A 37 -6.18 -23.81 -3.51
N LYS A 38 -7.51 -23.76 -3.33
CA LYS A 38 -8.35 -22.68 -3.88
C LYS A 38 -7.75 -21.32 -3.49
N LEU A 39 -7.47 -20.45 -4.47
CA LEU A 39 -6.96 -19.10 -4.24
C LEU A 39 -8.00 -18.26 -3.46
N LEU A 40 -7.54 -17.49 -2.49
CA LEU A 40 -8.34 -16.48 -1.81
C LEU A 40 -8.61 -15.33 -2.79
N LYS A 41 -9.86 -15.11 -3.15
CA LYS A 41 -10.27 -14.01 -4.02
C LYS A 41 -10.44 -12.74 -3.20
N VAL A 42 -9.58 -11.75 -3.43
CA VAL A 42 -9.54 -10.51 -2.65
C VAL A 42 -9.90 -9.32 -3.52
N ALA A 43 -10.91 -8.55 -3.11
CA ALA A 43 -11.18 -7.22 -3.63
C ALA A 43 -10.44 -6.18 -2.79
N LEU A 44 -9.58 -5.39 -3.41
CA LEU A 44 -8.99 -4.19 -2.80
C LEU A 44 -9.74 -2.96 -3.29
N PHE A 45 -10.35 -2.21 -2.37
CA PHE A 45 -11.05 -0.96 -2.70
C PHE A 45 -10.05 0.15 -3.03
N THR A 46 -10.16 0.75 -4.21
CA THR A 46 -9.16 1.69 -4.74
C THR A 46 -9.73 3.00 -5.27
N ASP A 47 -11.04 3.22 -5.09
CA ASP A 47 -11.77 4.40 -5.56
C ASP A 47 -11.52 5.65 -4.70
N ASN A 48 -12.32 6.67 -4.97
CA ASN A 48 -12.29 7.96 -4.30
C ASN A 48 -12.24 7.81 -2.78
N GLY A 49 -11.35 8.54 -2.16
CA GLY A 49 -11.12 8.42 -0.72
C GLY A 49 -9.98 7.46 -0.34
N SER A 50 -9.57 6.51 -1.19
CA SER A 50 -8.36 5.71 -0.97
C SER A 50 -7.13 6.55 -1.23
N ARG A 51 -6.32 6.87 -0.19
CA ARG A 51 -5.25 7.87 -0.27
C ARG A 51 -3.97 7.45 0.43
N GLY A 52 -2.89 8.16 0.09
CA GLY A 52 -1.58 7.93 0.69
C GLY A 52 -0.89 6.70 0.11
N THR A 53 0.09 6.17 0.85
CA THR A 53 0.86 4.97 0.45
C THR A 53 0.21 3.66 0.89
N GLY A 54 -0.75 3.69 1.81
CA GLY A 54 -1.41 2.50 2.35
C GLY A 54 -1.99 1.57 1.26
N PRO A 55 -2.80 2.07 0.31
CA PRO A 55 -3.33 1.23 -0.78
C PRO A 55 -2.25 0.51 -1.58
N PHE A 56 -1.08 1.13 -1.79
CA PHE A 56 0.05 0.52 -2.52
C PHE A 56 0.77 -0.56 -1.70
N HIS A 57 0.94 -0.34 -0.38
CA HIS A 57 1.49 -1.37 0.50
C HIS A 57 0.58 -2.60 0.54
N LEU A 58 -0.74 -2.39 0.65
CA LEU A 58 -1.73 -3.46 0.60
C LEU A 58 -1.69 -4.19 -0.74
N ALA A 59 -1.67 -3.46 -1.86
CA ALA A 59 -1.57 -4.04 -3.20
C ALA A 59 -0.30 -4.88 -3.36
N ARG A 60 0.86 -4.42 -2.83
CA ARG A 60 2.10 -5.18 -2.83
C ARG A 60 1.92 -6.52 -2.08
N ILE A 61 1.45 -6.47 -0.86
CA ILE A 61 1.26 -7.66 -0.02
C ILE A 61 0.35 -8.67 -0.71
N LEU A 62 -0.78 -8.21 -1.26
CA LEU A 62 -1.75 -9.05 -1.93
C LEU A 62 -1.22 -9.61 -3.26
N ALA A 63 -0.65 -8.76 -4.12
CA ALA A 63 -0.17 -9.16 -5.43
C ALA A 63 1.07 -10.07 -5.39
N THR A 64 1.85 -10.02 -4.31
CA THR A 64 3.02 -10.90 -4.12
C THR A 64 2.71 -12.16 -3.30
N SER A 65 1.47 -12.35 -2.87
CA SER A 65 1.03 -13.54 -2.13
C SER A 65 0.50 -14.59 -3.10
N PRO A 66 1.16 -15.75 -3.22
CA PRO A 66 0.74 -16.78 -4.18
C PRO A 66 -0.65 -17.39 -3.86
N GLN A 67 -1.17 -17.16 -2.66
CA GLN A 67 -2.49 -17.60 -2.25
C GLN A 67 -3.62 -16.68 -2.70
N VAL A 68 -3.31 -15.54 -3.36
CA VAL A 68 -4.29 -14.47 -3.63
C VAL A 68 -4.58 -14.35 -5.12
N SER A 69 -5.86 -14.23 -5.44
CA SER A 69 -6.37 -13.68 -6.69
C SER A 69 -6.88 -12.27 -6.41
N LEU A 70 -6.13 -11.25 -6.82
CA LEU A 70 -6.40 -9.84 -6.50
C LEU A 70 -7.25 -9.16 -7.58
N THR A 71 -8.36 -8.56 -7.16
CA THR A 71 -9.19 -7.67 -7.98
C THR A 71 -9.19 -6.27 -7.37
N LEU A 72 -8.93 -5.25 -8.18
CA LEU A 72 -9.10 -3.85 -7.76
C LEU A 72 -10.53 -3.43 -8.04
N VAL A 73 -11.25 -2.91 -7.03
CA VAL A 73 -12.65 -2.51 -7.15
C VAL A 73 -12.84 -1.02 -6.85
N GLU A 74 -13.74 -0.41 -7.62
CA GLU A 74 -14.22 0.94 -7.42
C GLU A 74 -15.69 0.91 -6.93
N SER A 75 -16.22 2.04 -6.52
CA SER A 75 -17.60 2.12 -6.01
C SER A 75 -18.64 1.65 -7.03
N SER A 76 -18.40 1.89 -8.32
CA SER A 76 -19.26 1.39 -9.42
C SER A 76 -19.25 -0.13 -9.49
N ASP A 77 -18.10 -0.77 -9.28
CA ASP A 77 -17.98 -2.22 -9.27
C ASP A 77 -18.74 -2.84 -8.09
N VAL A 78 -18.66 -2.18 -6.92
CA VAL A 78 -19.40 -2.61 -5.73
C VAL A 78 -20.91 -2.55 -5.97
N ARG A 79 -21.40 -1.41 -6.50
CA ARG A 79 -22.83 -1.28 -6.85
C ARG A 79 -23.28 -2.27 -7.92
N ALA A 80 -22.39 -2.63 -8.85
CA ALA A 80 -22.65 -3.65 -9.87
C ALA A 80 -22.62 -5.10 -9.33
N GLY A 81 -22.46 -5.29 -8.02
CA GLY A 81 -22.53 -6.62 -7.38
C GLY A 81 -21.26 -7.47 -7.49
N LYS A 82 -20.12 -6.90 -7.94
CA LYS A 82 -18.86 -7.66 -8.11
C LYS A 82 -18.33 -8.28 -6.81
N LEU A 83 -18.81 -7.86 -5.63
CA LEU A 83 -18.42 -8.50 -4.36
C LEU A 83 -18.90 -9.95 -4.24
N ALA A 84 -19.91 -10.38 -5.02
CA ALA A 84 -20.35 -11.77 -5.05
C ALA A 84 -19.27 -12.75 -5.56
N GLU A 85 -18.27 -12.24 -6.26
CA GLU A 85 -17.20 -13.04 -6.87
C GLU A 85 -15.96 -13.19 -5.99
N VAL A 86 -15.92 -12.55 -4.80
CA VAL A 86 -14.75 -12.51 -3.93
C VAL A 86 -15.05 -13.08 -2.54
N ASP A 87 -13.99 -13.46 -1.84
CA ASP A 87 -14.06 -14.00 -0.47
C ASP A 87 -13.80 -12.89 0.57
N LEU A 88 -13.03 -11.85 0.21
CA LEU A 88 -12.58 -10.78 1.09
C LEU A 88 -12.68 -9.41 0.41
N LEU A 89 -13.28 -8.44 1.09
CA LEU A 89 -13.17 -7.01 0.77
C LEU A 89 -12.18 -6.35 1.73
N LEU A 90 -11.11 -5.75 1.20
CA LEU A 90 -10.13 -4.97 1.94
C LEU A 90 -10.27 -3.50 1.61
N VAL A 91 -10.58 -2.67 2.63
CA VAL A 91 -10.76 -1.22 2.49
C VAL A 91 -9.61 -0.46 3.14
N PRO A 92 -8.81 0.28 2.36
CA PRO A 92 -7.59 0.93 2.83
C PRO A 92 -7.84 2.22 3.60
N GLY A 93 -6.72 2.80 4.08
CA GLY A 93 -6.70 4.15 4.64
C GLY A 93 -7.01 5.25 3.63
N GLY A 94 -7.33 6.46 4.16
CA GLY A 94 -7.66 7.63 3.36
C GLY A 94 -8.73 8.51 3.98
N SER A 95 -9.81 8.77 3.25
CA SER A 95 -10.99 9.51 3.71
C SER A 95 -12.22 8.61 3.71
N SER A 96 -12.65 8.18 4.87
CA SER A 96 -13.85 7.35 5.03
C SER A 96 -15.13 8.05 4.55
N GLN A 97 -15.17 9.39 4.63
CA GLN A 97 -16.28 10.16 4.10
C GLN A 97 -16.38 9.98 2.60
N LEU A 98 -15.29 10.23 1.87
CA LEU A 98 -15.27 10.10 0.41
C LEU A 98 -15.45 8.64 -0.06
N GLN A 99 -14.95 7.67 0.70
CA GLN A 99 -15.19 6.24 0.42
C GLN A 99 -16.68 5.92 0.51
N CYS A 100 -17.35 6.33 1.61
CA CYS A 100 -18.78 6.07 1.81
C CYS A 100 -19.67 6.92 0.87
N GLU A 101 -19.30 8.17 0.58
CA GLU A 101 -19.99 9.00 -0.41
C GLU A 101 -19.90 8.38 -1.82
N GLY A 102 -18.71 7.87 -2.21
CA GLY A 102 -18.52 7.20 -3.48
C GLY A 102 -19.36 5.93 -3.61
N LEU A 103 -19.44 5.13 -2.53
CA LEU A 103 -20.31 3.95 -2.49
C LEU A 103 -21.80 4.32 -2.61
N GLY A 104 -22.24 5.43 -2.02
CA GLY A 104 -23.67 5.75 -1.88
C GLY A 104 -24.39 4.73 -0.98
N GLU A 105 -25.70 4.88 -0.82
CA GLU A 105 -26.48 3.93 0.00
C GLU A 105 -26.51 2.53 -0.64
N GLU A 106 -26.65 2.46 -1.96
CA GLU A 106 -26.65 1.21 -2.70
C GLU A 106 -25.35 0.41 -2.50
N GLY A 107 -24.20 1.05 -2.70
CA GLY A 107 -22.90 0.38 -2.51
C GLY A 107 -22.64 0.00 -1.06
N LYS A 108 -23.07 0.83 -0.09
CA LYS A 108 -23.00 0.47 1.33
C LYS A 108 -23.87 -0.76 1.65
N GLU A 109 -25.06 -0.86 1.08
CA GLU A 109 -25.92 -2.02 1.26
C GLU A 109 -25.34 -3.27 0.59
N GLU A 110 -24.75 -3.15 -0.60
CA GLU A 110 -24.06 -4.28 -1.23
C GLU A 110 -22.89 -4.78 -0.37
N VAL A 111 -22.12 -3.91 0.29
CA VAL A 111 -21.09 -4.34 1.26
C VAL A 111 -21.73 -5.04 2.47
N ARG A 112 -22.79 -4.50 3.05
CA ARG A 112 -23.53 -5.13 4.15
C ARG A 112 -24.05 -6.52 3.78
N LYS A 113 -24.67 -6.63 2.60
CA LYS A 113 -25.18 -7.89 2.06
C LYS A 113 -24.06 -8.90 1.82
N PHE A 114 -22.95 -8.48 1.25
CA PHE A 114 -21.76 -9.33 1.06
C PHE A 114 -21.29 -9.92 2.39
N VAL A 115 -21.09 -9.09 3.42
CA VAL A 115 -20.62 -9.57 4.73
C VAL A 115 -21.70 -10.41 5.42
N ARG A 116 -22.97 -9.97 5.41
CA ARG A 116 -24.09 -10.72 6.00
C ARG A 116 -24.18 -12.15 5.45
N ASN A 117 -23.84 -12.36 4.21
CA ASN A 117 -23.90 -13.66 3.52
C ASN A 117 -22.63 -14.51 3.72
N GLY A 118 -21.64 -14.04 4.44
CA GLY A 118 -20.44 -14.82 4.78
C GLY A 118 -19.13 -14.26 4.21
N GLY A 119 -19.17 -13.16 3.46
CA GLY A 119 -17.97 -12.46 2.99
C GLY A 119 -17.16 -11.90 4.16
N ALA A 120 -15.86 -11.80 3.98
CA ALA A 120 -14.93 -11.25 4.96
C ALA A 120 -14.64 -9.75 4.68
N TYR A 121 -14.44 -8.96 5.74
CA TYR A 121 -14.08 -7.56 5.63
C TYR A 121 -12.83 -7.25 6.47
N VAL A 122 -11.85 -6.60 5.86
CA VAL A 122 -10.70 -6.01 6.55
C VAL A 122 -10.65 -4.52 6.29
N GLY A 123 -10.66 -3.71 7.35
CA GLY A 123 -10.60 -2.24 7.26
C GLY A 123 -9.35 -1.66 7.91
N VAL A 124 -8.65 -0.77 7.22
CA VAL A 124 -7.48 -0.07 7.75
C VAL A 124 -7.76 1.42 7.81
N CYS A 125 -7.55 2.08 8.95
CA CYS A 125 -7.70 3.53 9.15
C CYS A 125 -9.08 4.05 8.67
N ALA A 126 -9.20 4.61 7.47
CA ALA A 126 -10.50 5.01 6.92
C ALA A 126 -11.44 3.81 6.77
N GLY A 127 -10.93 2.64 6.33
CA GLY A 127 -11.71 1.40 6.27
C GLY A 127 -12.21 0.93 7.64
N PHE A 128 -11.47 1.18 8.72
CA PHE A 128 -11.96 0.99 10.09
C PHE A 128 -13.13 1.93 10.36
N HIS A 129 -12.99 3.23 10.03
CA HIS A 129 -14.07 4.20 10.25
C HIS A 129 -15.36 3.85 9.51
N CYS A 130 -15.24 3.23 8.32
CA CYS A 130 -16.39 2.76 7.58
C CYS A 130 -17.19 1.67 8.30
N THR A 131 -16.56 0.90 9.22
CA THR A 131 -17.25 -0.16 9.97
C THR A 131 -18.06 0.34 11.16
N LEU A 132 -17.79 1.56 11.65
CA LEU A 132 -18.42 2.07 12.86
C LEU A 132 -19.92 2.35 12.67
N ASN A 133 -20.68 2.16 13.76
CA ASN A 133 -22.13 2.34 13.77
C ASN A 133 -22.50 3.83 13.65
N ARG A 134 -22.59 4.30 12.40
CA ARG A 134 -23.06 5.64 12.02
C ARG A 134 -23.83 5.55 10.70
N LYS A 135 -24.90 6.35 10.58
CA LYS A 135 -25.76 6.39 9.40
C LYS A 135 -24.98 6.63 8.09
N GLU A 136 -23.95 7.50 8.13
CA GLU A 136 -23.16 7.88 6.96
C GLU A 136 -22.10 6.83 6.60
N ARG A 137 -21.95 5.78 7.41
CA ARG A 137 -20.94 4.71 7.23
C ARG A 137 -21.58 3.42 6.75
N ILE A 138 -20.75 2.43 6.46
CA ILE A 138 -21.23 1.07 6.12
C ILE A 138 -21.90 0.44 7.34
N ALA A 139 -21.36 0.73 8.54
CA ALA A 139 -21.91 0.24 9.80
C ALA A 139 -21.96 -1.31 9.88
N LEU A 140 -20.81 -1.93 10.11
CA LEU A 140 -20.64 -3.38 10.23
C LEU A 140 -20.34 -3.84 11.65
N MET A 141 -20.09 -2.91 12.58
CA MET A 141 -19.61 -3.21 13.94
C MET A 141 -20.32 -2.36 15.00
N PRO A 142 -20.60 -2.91 16.18
CA PRO A 142 -21.28 -2.21 17.29
C PRO A 142 -20.31 -1.29 18.05
N PHE A 143 -19.56 -0.47 17.33
CA PHE A 143 -18.66 0.53 17.88
C PHE A 143 -19.04 1.93 17.40
N GLU A 144 -18.94 2.90 18.28
CA GLU A 144 -19.27 4.28 18.00
C GLU A 144 -18.00 5.12 17.83
N TYR A 145 -18.02 6.06 16.91
CA TYR A 145 -16.94 7.03 16.75
C TYR A 145 -16.90 7.99 17.93
N ARG A 146 -15.68 8.26 18.44
CA ARG A 146 -15.46 9.31 19.47
C ARG A 146 -15.05 10.60 18.78
N GLU A 147 -15.96 11.55 18.74
CA GLU A 147 -15.70 12.86 18.17
C GLU A 147 -14.66 13.63 19.00
N GLY A 148 -13.81 14.40 18.31
CA GLY A 148 -12.74 15.17 18.93
C GLY A 148 -11.56 14.33 19.45
N ALA A 149 -11.67 12.98 19.45
CA ALA A 149 -10.55 12.12 19.78
C ALA A 149 -9.69 11.86 18.55
N GLY A 150 -8.42 11.60 18.78
CA GLY A 150 -7.43 11.41 17.73
C GLY A 150 -6.42 12.54 17.69
N GLY A 151 -5.23 12.24 17.21
CA GLY A 151 -4.09 13.13 17.25
C GLY A 151 -3.44 13.36 15.89
N ALA A 152 -2.27 13.97 15.92
CA ALA A 152 -1.36 14.04 14.79
C ALA A 152 -0.89 12.63 14.39
N GLY A 153 -0.31 12.49 13.20
CA GLY A 153 0.32 11.22 12.79
C GLY A 153 1.66 11.00 13.51
N GLY A 154 1.98 9.75 13.79
CA GLY A 154 3.26 9.35 14.38
C GLY A 154 3.25 7.91 14.93
N PRO A 155 4.35 7.49 15.56
CA PRO A 155 4.41 6.19 16.21
C PRO A 155 3.63 6.19 17.51
N VAL A 156 2.86 5.12 17.75
CA VAL A 156 2.12 4.88 18.99
C VAL A 156 2.35 3.46 19.48
N LEU A 157 2.12 3.20 20.77
CA LEU A 157 2.09 1.85 21.33
C LEU A 157 0.66 1.33 21.36
N VAL A 158 0.48 0.12 20.85
CA VAL A 158 -0.75 -0.66 20.91
C VAL A 158 -0.48 -1.92 21.69
N ASP A 159 -1.37 -2.30 22.61
CA ASP A 159 -1.27 -3.49 23.46
C ASP A 159 -2.29 -4.54 23.02
N PHE A 160 -1.79 -5.69 22.55
CA PHE A 160 -2.59 -6.82 22.12
C PHE A 160 -2.91 -7.71 23.32
N SER A 161 -4.19 -7.92 23.59
CA SER A 161 -4.63 -8.86 24.61
C SER A 161 -4.21 -10.30 24.26
N LYS A 162 -4.22 -11.23 25.20
CA LYS A 162 -4.03 -12.66 24.92
C LYS A 162 -4.97 -13.12 23.82
N ARG A 163 -6.26 -12.79 23.93
CA ARG A 163 -7.28 -13.12 22.93
C ARG A 163 -6.98 -12.50 21.57
N GLY A 164 -6.54 -11.23 21.55
CA GLY A 164 -6.16 -10.55 20.32
C GLY A 164 -4.97 -11.21 19.64
N ALA A 165 -3.97 -11.60 20.41
CA ALA A 165 -2.80 -12.31 19.92
C ALA A 165 -3.15 -13.69 19.34
N GLU A 166 -4.01 -14.45 20.01
CA GLU A 166 -4.51 -15.75 19.54
C GLU A 166 -5.27 -15.60 18.22
N VAL A 167 -6.21 -14.65 18.14
CA VAL A 167 -7.03 -14.41 16.94
C VAL A 167 -6.14 -14.05 15.73
N LEU A 168 -5.11 -13.23 15.96
CA LEU A 168 -4.21 -12.76 14.89
C LEU A 168 -3.04 -13.73 14.63
N GLY A 169 -2.81 -14.70 15.50
CA GLY A 169 -1.65 -15.60 15.43
C GLY A 169 -0.32 -14.83 15.54
N ILE A 170 -0.25 -13.87 16.46
CA ILE A 170 0.95 -13.06 16.75
C ILE A 170 1.32 -13.16 18.24
N ALA A 171 2.48 -12.66 18.63
CA ALA A 171 2.84 -12.58 20.04
C ALA A 171 1.98 -11.53 20.78
N PRO A 172 1.51 -11.83 22.03
CA PRO A 172 0.80 -10.86 22.85
C PRO A 172 1.70 -9.73 23.33
N GLY A 173 1.09 -8.63 23.77
CA GLY A 173 1.78 -7.51 24.36
C GLY A 173 1.90 -6.29 23.45
N ARG A 174 2.83 -5.41 23.82
CA ARG A 174 2.93 -4.08 23.20
C ARG A 174 3.70 -4.09 21.90
N ARG A 175 3.16 -3.39 20.90
CA ARG A 175 3.78 -3.14 19.60
C ARG A 175 3.80 -1.67 19.29
N ARG A 176 4.90 -1.19 18.74
CA ARG A 176 4.99 0.17 18.19
C ARG A 176 4.47 0.13 16.75
N VAL A 177 3.42 0.92 16.48
CA VAL A 177 2.75 0.96 15.18
C VAL A 177 2.67 2.40 14.64
N LYS A 178 2.48 2.53 13.33
CA LYS A 178 2.27 3.83 12.68
C LYS A 178 0.80 4.22 12.77
N TYR A 179 0.51 5.31 13.49
CA TYR A 179 -0.77 5.97 13.50
C TYR A 179 -0.77 7.19 12.57
N SER A 180 -1.86 7.42 11.85
CA SER A 180 -2.01 8.58 10.96
C SER A 180 -3.46 9.05 10.94
N LYS A 181 -3.88 9.72 12.03
CA LYS A 181 -5.23 10.27 12.18
C LYS A 181 -6.36 9.23 12.03
N GLY A 182 -6.08 7.97 12.38
CA GLY A 182 -7.09 6.92 12.37
C GLY A 182 -8.23 7.23 13.35
N PRO A 183 -9.43 6.68 13.12
CA PRO A 183 -10.58 6.95 13.97
C PRO A 183 -10.39 6.35 15.36
N ILE A 184 -10.86 7.05 16.37
CA ILE A 184 -10.94 6.56 17.74
C ILE A 184 -12.39 6.19 18.01
N CYS A 185 -12.62 5.02 18.59
CA CYS A 185 -13.95 4.54 18.88
C CYS A 185 -14.10 4.12 20.34
N LYS A 186 -15.33 3.87 20.74
CA LYS A 186 -15.75 3.26 22.00
C LYS A 186 -16.75 2.12 21.72
N PRO A 187 -16.91 1.14 22.61
CA PRO A 187 -18.01 0.21 22.50
C PRO A 187 -19.36 0.95 22.41
N GLY A 188 -20.21 0.53 21.50
CA GLY A 188 -21.56 1.03 21.36
C GLY A 188 -22.59 0.13 22.09
N ALA A 189 -23.87 0.42 21.90
CA ALA A 189 -24.95 -0.40 22.40
C ALA A 189 -24.92 -1.82 21.78
N PRO A 190 -25.53 -2.82 22.45
CA PRO A 190 -25.73 -4.13 21.86
C PRO A 190 -26.41 -4.03 20.50
N TRP A 191 -25.97 -4.83 19.55
CA TRP A 191 -26.42 -4.77 18.17
C TRP A 191 -26.96 -6.11 17.69
N GLU A 192 -28.12 -6.08 17.03
CA GLU A 192 -28.81 -7.30 16.54
C GLU A 192 -28.04 -8.00 15.40
N HIS A 193 -27.22 -7.27 14.63
CA HIS A 193 -26.55 -7.82 13.47
C HIS A 193 -25.28 -8.61 13.78
N GLY A 194 -24.79 -8.56 15.02
CA GLY A 194 -23.58 -9.29 15.41
C GLY A 194 -22.95 -8.83 16.73
N LYS A 195 -21.82 -9.43 17.03
CA LYS A 195 -21.01 -9.12 18.20
C LYS A 195 -19.67 -8.53 17.79
N GLY A 196 -19.15 -7.63 18.60
CA GLY A 196 -17.82 -7.07 18.44
C GLY A 196 -16.98 -7.21 19.68
N GLU A 197 -15.69 -7.50 19.53
CA GLU A 197 -14.69 -7.57 20.58
C GLU A 197 -13.50 -6.66 20.28
N VAL A 198 -12.82 -6.20 21.32
CA VAL A 198 -11.60 -5.40 21.23
C VAL A 198 -10.39 -6.32 21.37
N LEU A 199 -9.58 -6.42 20.34
CA LEU A 199 -8.38 -7.26 20.33
C LEU A 199 -7.13 -6.53 20.81
N ALA A 200 -7.08 -5.21 20.62
CA ALA A 200 -5.98 -4.39 21.04
C ALA A 200 -6.42 -2.97 21.38
N VAL A 201 -5.69 -2.32 22.29
CA VAL A 201 -5.96 -0.95 22.75
C VAL A 201 -4.71 -0.09 22.66
N TYR A 202 -4.89 1.22 22.49
CA TYR A 202 -3.80 2.20 22.52
C TYR A 202 -3.23 2.36 23.94
N LYS A 203 -1.90 2.39 24.06
CA LYS A 203 -1.17 2.63 25.32
C LYS A 203 -0.37 3.92 25.33
N THR A 204 -0.31 4.63 24.23
CA THR A 204 0.21 6.01 24.13
C THR A 204 -0.73 6.82 23.27
N THR A 205 -0.66 8.14 23.43
CA THR A 205 -1.40 9.09 22.63
C THR A 205 -0.45 10.05 21.92
N ILE A 206 -0.90 10.64 20.82
CA ILE A 206 -0.22 11.74 20.13
C ILE A 206 -1.18 12.92 20.17
N SER A 207 -0.85 13.93 20.97
CA SER A 207 -1.60 15.18 21.02
C SER A 207 -1.10 16.15 19.96
N PRO A 208 -1.99 16.85 19.23
CA PRO A 208 -1.60 18.02 18.47
C PRO A 208 -1.03 19.07 19.41
N ILE A 209 -0.05 19.83 18.94
CA ILE A 209 0.50 20.96 19.71
C ILE A 209 -0.66 21.88 20.15
N GLY A 210 -0.75 22.18 21.45
CA GLY A 210 -1.76 23.06 22.02
C GLY A 210 -3.15 22.45 22.27
N ARG A 211 -3.34 21.14 22.04
CA ARG A 211 -4.57 20.42 22.45
C ARG A 211 -4.24 19.31 23.44
N PRO A 212 -4.98 19.17 24.56
CA PRO A 212 -4.86 18.01 25.42
C PRO A 212 -5.07 16.76 24.58
N GLY A 213 -4.23 15.74 24.76
CA GLY A 213 -4.45 14.42 24.16
C GLY A 213 -5.76 13.87 24.72
N GLY A 214 -6.85 14.04 23.99
CA GLY A 214 -8.14 13.49 24.38
C GLY A 214 -8.04 12.00 24.57
N ASP A 215 -9.04 11.39 25.11
CA ASP A 215 -9.26 9.97 25.45
C ASP A 215 -8.84 8.92 24.41
N PHE A 216 -7.60 9.02 23.94
CA PHE A 216 -6.96 8.13 23.00
C PHE A 216 -6.41 6.89 23.72
N LEU A 217 -6.02 7.10 24.99
CA LEU A 217 -5.47 6.07 25.84
C LEU A 217 -6.55 5.02 26.15
N ASN A 218 -6.18 3.76 26.02
CA ASN A 218 -7.07 2.58 26.19
C ASN A 218 -8.25 2.51 25.21
N ALA A 219 -8.33 3.40 24.22
CA ALA A 219 -9.32 3.27 23.16
C ALA A 219 -9.02 2.04 22.27
N PRO A 220 -10.05 1.41 21.68
CA PRO A 220 -9.88 0.31 20.77
C PRO A 220 -9.00 0.67 19.58
N ALA A 221 -7.98 -0.13 19.32
CA ALA A 221 -7.05 0.00 18.20
C ALA A 221 -7.29 -1.06 17.13
N VAL A 222 -7.73 -2.27 17.56
CA VAL A 222 -8.17 -3.35 16.68
C VAL A 222 -9.50 -3.87 17.20
N ILE A 223 -10.49 -3.91 16.33
CA ILE A 223 -11.83 -4.46 16.60
C ILE A 223 -12.08 -5.65 15.67
N PHE A 224 -12.75 -6.68 16.21
CA PHE A 224 -13.08 -7.91 15.50
C PHE A 224 -14.50 -8.35 15.86
N GLY A 225 -15.19 -8.97 14.91
CA GLY A 225 -16.51 -9.51 15.17
C GLY A 225 -17.15 -10.13 13.95
N ASN A 226 -18.45 -10.30 14.02
CA ASN A 226 -19.25 -10.82 12.92
C ASN A 226 -20.37 -9.86 12.57
N TYR A 227 -20.79 -9.90 11.32
CA TYR A 227 -21.98 -9.26 10.79
C TYR A 227 -22.75 -10.30 9.97
N GLY A 228 -23.86 -10.82 10.51
CA GLY A 228 -24.52 -12.00 9.96
C GLY A 228 -23.57 -13.20 9.99
N LYS A 229 -23.37 -13.83 8.84
CA LYS A 229 -22.47 -14.99 8.68
C LYS A 229 -21.00 -14.60 8.45
N GLY A 230 -20.73 -13.36 8.06
CA GLY A 230 -19.40 -12.88 7.73
C GLY A 230 -18.63 -12.36 8.92
N LYS A 231 -17.32 -12.24 8.74
CA LYS A 231 -16.40 -11.74 9.76
C LYS A 231 -15.84 -10.40 9.37
N VAL A 232 -15.69 -9.52 10.35
CA VAL A 232 -15.17 -8.15 10.19
C VAL A 232 -14.01 -7.95 11.14
N ILE A 233 -12.90 -7.44 10.65
CA ILE A 233 -11.79 -6.97 11.45
C ILE A 233 -11.31 -5.63 10.94
N ALA A 234 -10.93 -4.74 11.85
CA ALA A 234 -10.42 -3.46 11.45
C ALA A 234 -9.34 -2.92 12.40
N THR A 235 -8.35 -2.21 11.84
CA THR A 235 -7.27 -1.55 12.54
C THR A 235 -7.35 -0.04 12.36
N SER A 236 -7.33 0.70 13.46
CA SER A 236 -7.35 2.18 13.42
C SER A 236 -5.99 2.79 13.04
N PHE A 237 -4.92 2.01 13.08
CA PHE A 237 -3.55 2.34 12.69
C PHE A 237 -3.18 1.66 11.36
N HIS A 238 -1.94 1.82 10.89
CA HIS A 238 -1.45 1.35 9.60
C HIS A 238 -0.45 0.19 9.74
N PRO A 239 -0.90 -1.07 9.90
CA PRO A 239 0.01 -2.22 9.99
C PRO A 239 0.74 -2.50 8.67
N GLU A 240 0.19 -2.07 7.53
CA GLU A 240 0.77 -2.22 6.21
C GLU A 240 1.93 -1.25 5.92
N ALA A 241 2.11 -0.25 6.78
CA ALA A 241 3.02 0.86 6.48
C ALA A 241 4.50 0.55 6.74
N ASP A 242 4.78 -0.50 7.48
CA ASP A 242 6.14 -0.97 7.74
C ASP A 242 6.20 -2.52 7.79
N THR A 243 7.36 -3.08 7.50
CA THR A 243 7.56 -4.53 7.47
C THR A 243 7.54 -5.18 8.86
N PHE A 244 7.73 -4.40 9.93
CA PHE A 244 7.75 -4.93 11.31
C PHE A 244 6.35 -5.25 11.85
N ASN A 245 5.31 -4.66 11.27
CA ASN A 245 3.92 -4.85 11.67
C ASN A 245 3.07 -5.51 10.58
N GLU A 246 3.67 -5.94 9.48
CA GLU A 246 2.97 -6.64 8.39
C GLU A 246 2.32 -7.94 8.90
N ASP A 247 2.89 -8.61 9.90
CA ASP A 247 2.35 -9.79 10.55
C ASP A 247 0.97 -9.54 11.19
N ILE A 248 0.70 -8.32 11.67
CA ILE A 248 -0.61 -7.92 12.20
C ILE A 248 -1.65 -7.90 11.07
N LEU A 249 -1.33 -7.33 9.92
CA LEU A 249 -2.23 -7.32 8.77
C LEU A 249 -2.50 -8.74 8.25
N LEU A 250 -1.45 -9.55 8.12
CA LEU A 250 -1.57 -10.95 7.71
C LEU A 250 -2.41 -11.74 8.71
N GLY A 251 -2.28 -11.46 10.01
CA GLY A 251 -3.12 -12.00 11.08
C GLY A 251 -4.58 -11.56 10.94
N CYS A 252 -4.84 -10.30 10.61
CA CYS A 252 -6.19 -9.80 10.36
C CYS A 252 -6.86 -10.54 9.20
N ILE A 253 -6.16 -10.72 8.09
CA ILE A 253 -6.68 -11.46 6.93
C ILE A 253 -6.95 -12.91 7.33
N ALA A 254 -6.02 -13.57 8.02
CA ALA A 254 -6.19 -14.95 8.46
C ALA A 254 -7.37 -15.12 9.42
N ALA A 255 -7.59 -14.19 10.35
CA ALA A 255 -8.68 -14.22 11.32
C ALA A 255 -10.07 -14.23 10.67
N VAL A 256 -10.24 -13.51 9.56
CA VAL A 256 -11.55 -13.42 8.88
C VAL A 256 -11.73 -14.43 7.75
N THR A 257 -10.65 -14.91 7.13
CA THR A 257 -10.72 -15.82 5.97
C THR A 257 -10.28 -17.26 6.26
N GLY A 258 -9.53 -17.47 7.35
CA GLY A 258 -8.85 -18.74 7.62
C GLY A 258 -7.58 -18.96 6.78
N VAL A 259 -7.20 -18.04 5.89
CA VAL A 259 -6.05 -18.15 5.00
C VAL A 259 -4.93 -17.23 5.46
N ARG A 260 -3.78 -17.80 5.86
CA ARG A 260 -2.58 -17.00 6.16
C ARG A 260 -1.77 -16.79 4.91
N LEU A 261 -1.61 -15.53 4.53
CA LEU A 261 -0.84 -15.15 3.35
C LEU A 261 0.67 -15.22 3.64
N THR A 262 1.44 -15.55 2.61
CA THR A 262 2.91 -15.54 2.62
C THR A 262 3.41 -14.68 1.47
N PRO A 263 3.46 -13.35 1.64
CA PRO A 263 3.95 -12.45 0.60
C PRO A 263 5.40 -12.81 0.24
N ILE A 264 5.66 -12.95 -1.03
CA ILE A 264 7.02 -13.18 -1.51
C ILE A 264 7.74 -11.83 -1.50
N SER A 265 8.78 -11.70 -0.70
CA SER A 265 9.72 -10.58 -0.84
C SER A 265 10.28 -10.62 -2.26
N PRO A 266 10.36 -9.49 -2.98
CA PRO A 266 11.03 -9.44 -4.26
C PRO A 266 12.41 -10.07 -4.09
N ARG A 267 12.69 -11.16 -4.81
CA ARG A 267 14.00 -11.80 -4.78
C ARG A 267 15.03 -10.71 -5.08
N LYS A 268 16.07 -10.60 -4.25
CA LYS A 268 17.27 -9.84 -4.60
C LYS A 268 17.90 -10.58 -5.79
N VAL A 269 17.49 -10.20 -7.00
CA VAL A 269 18.20 -10.65 -8.18
C VAL A 269 19.47 -9.83 -8.19
N PHE A 270 20.63 -10.50 -8.04
CA PHE A 270 21.92 -9.86 -8.17
C PHE A 270 22.12 -9.46 -9.63
N HIS A 271 21.71 -8.26 -9.97
CA HIS A 271 22.16 -7.58 -11.18
C HIS A 271 23.38 -6.73 -10.83
N PRO A 272 24.32 -6.54 -11.76
CA PRO A 272 25.49 -5.68 -11.54
C PRO A 272 25.10 -4.23 -11.23
N TYR A 273 23.85 -3.83 -11.53
CA TYR A 273 23.29 -2.52 -11.19
C TYR A 273 21.90 -2.70 -10.59
N GLN A 274 21.68 -2.06 -9.44
CA GLN A 274 20.36 -2.00 -8.82
C GLN A 274 19.72 -0.64 -9.10
N ALA A 275 18.59 -0.64 -9.82
CA ALA A 275 17.81 0.56 -10.08
C ALA A 275 16.63 0.68 -9.13
N GLY A 276 16.57 1.80 -8.41
CA GLY A 276 15.41 2.19 -7.61
C GLY A 276 14.48 3.09 -8.43
N TYR A 277 13.23 2.66 -8.65
CA TYR A 277 12.21 3.48 -9.30
C TYR A 277 11.33 4.16 -8.24
N PHE A 278 11.39 5.48 -8.19
CA PHE A 278 10.60 6.26 -7.24
C PHE A 278 9.17 6.41 -7.74
N PHE A 279 8.29 5.54 -7.26
CA PHE A 279 6.90 5.55 -7.65
C PHE A 279 6.11 6.55 -6.81
N ARG A 280 5.53 7.54 -7.46
CA ARG A 280 4.60 8.46 -6.82
C ARG A 280 3.35 8.64 -7.68
N PRO A 281 2.22 8.09 -7.24
CA PRO A 281 0.98 8.21 -7.99
C PRO A 281 0.52 9.66 -8.04
N ALA A 282 0.00 10.08 -9.18
CA ALA A 282 -0.81 11.27 -9.25
C ALA A 282 -2.03 11.09 -8.34
N VAL A 283 -2.23 12.00 -7.39
CA VAL A 283 -3.36 11.94 -6.46
C VAL A 283 -4.59 12.46 -7.20
N GLY A 284 -5.37 11.56 -7.78
CA GLY A 284 -6.66 11.81 -8.43
C GLY A 284 -7.85 11.42 -7.54
N LYS A 285 -9.04 11.28 -8.15
CA LYS A 285 -10.27 10.84 -7.48
C LYS A 285 -10.25 9.37 -7.03
N GLY A 286 -9.22 8.61 -7.37
CA GLY A 286 -8.97 7.24 -6.97
C GLY A 286 -7.54 6.84 -7.29
N CYS A 287 -7.10 5.68 -6.87
CA CYS A 287 -5.74 5.19 -7.09
C CYS A 287 -5.66 3.90 -7.93
N THR A 288 -6.76 3.42 -8.50
CA THR A 288 -6.87 2.16 -9.24
C THR A 288 -5.84 2.06 -10.38
N ARG A 289 -5.79 3.07 -11.25
CA ARG A 289 -4.82 3.10 -12.37
C ARG A 289 -3.39 3.05 -11.87
N ALA A 290 -3.08 3.87 -10.86
CA ALA A 290 -1.73 3.95 -10.30
C ALA A 290 -1.34 2.63 -9.60
N ILE A 291 -2.27 1.94 -8.96
CA ILE A 291 -2.01 0.63 -8.35
C ILE A 291 -1.77 -0.44 -9.42
N ARG A 292 -2.51 -0.46 -10.52
CA ARG A 292 -2.26 -1.38 -11.64
C ARG A 292 -0.83 -1.20 -12.19
N GLU A 293 -0.43 0.05 -12.41
CA GLU A 293 0.92 0.39 -12.85
C GLU A 293 1.97 -0.07 -11.82
N TYR A 294 1.73 0.20 -10.54
CA TYR A 294 2.61 -0.25 -9.46
C TYR A 294 2.76 -1.77 -9.43
N ILE A 295 1.66 -2.53 -9.53
CA ILE A 295 1.70 -3.99 -9.55
C ILE A 295 2.50 -4.50 -10.75
N SER A 296 2.31 -3.92 -11.94
CA SER A 296 3.08 -4.32 -13.13
C SER A 296 4.59 -4.11 -12.95
N LEU A 297 4.98 -3.03 -12.27
CA LEU A 297 6.39 -2.75 -11.94
C LEU A 297 6.96 -3.72 -10.89
N LEU A 298 6.16 -4.23 -9.96
CA LEU A 298 6.61 -5.20 -8.96
C LEU A 298 7.09 -6.53 -9.58
N HIS A 299 6.54 -6.89 -10.73
CA HIS A 299 6.93 -8.12 -11.45
C HIS A 299 8.21 -7.94 -12.29
N ASN A 300 8.76 -6.71 -12.39
CA ASN A 300 10.01 -6.47 -13.11
C ASN A 300 11.22 -6.82 -12.21
N PRO A 301 12.00 -7.87 -12.54
CA PRO A 301 13.10 -8.31 -11.69
C PRO A 301 14.27 -7.31 -11.65
N ARG A 302 14.31 -6.34 -12.57
CA ARG A 302 15.39 -5.34 -12.71
C ARG A 302 15.12 -4.04 -11.96
N LEU A 303 13.87 -3.87 -11.46
CA LEU A 303 13.47 -2.63 -10.78
C LEU A 303 13.07 -2.93 -9.33
N ARG A 304 13.49 -2.07 -8.43
CA ARG A 304 12.95 -2.00 -7.09
C ARG A 304 12.09 -0.76 -6.96
N VAL A 305 10.79 -0.95 -6.84
CA VAL A 305 9.85 0.17 -6.75
C VAL A 305 9.90 0.77 -5.36
N LEU A 306 10.23 2.07 -5.30
CA LEU A 306 10.34 2.84 -4.07
C LEU A 306 9.06 3.65 -3.86
N LEU A 307 8.34 3.37 -2.79
CA LEU A 307 7.27 4.24 -2.32
C LEU A 307 7.87 5.42 -1.55
N ALA A 308 7.16 6.55 -1.56
CA ALA A 308 7.62 7.81 -0.96
C ALA A 308 8.08 7.72 0.51
N SER A 309 7.62 6.70 1.24
CA SER A 309 7.98 6.44 2.64
C SER A 309 9.22 5.55 2.83
N GLY A 310 9.68 4.87 1.76
CA GLY A 310 10.74 3.85 1.84
C GLY A 310 12.06 4.26 1.18
N PHE A 311 12.35 5.55 1.06
CA PHE A 311 13.56 6.03 0.43
C PHE A 311 14.77 5.80 1.37
N SER A 312 15.46 4.68 1.17
CA SER A 312 16.76 4.37 1.77
C SER A 312 17.80 4.33 0.65
N ASN A 313 18.85 5.14 0.78
CA ASN A 313 19.85 5.36 -0.27
C ASN A 313 20.89 4.26 -0.40
N ASP A 314 20.92 3.30 0.53
CA ASP A 314 22.08 2.46 0.72
C ASP A 314 22.11 1.20 -0.16
N GLN A 315 21.14 1.07 -1.09
CA GLN A 315 20.92 -0.16 -1.82
C GLN A 315 20.82 0.01 -3.34
N PHE A 316 21.11 1.19 -3.89
CA PHE A 316 20.93 1.49 -5.30
C PHE A 316 22.17 2.13 -5.92
N ASP A 317 22.42 1.81 -7.20
CA ASP A 317 23.41 2.47 -8.04
C ASP A 317 22.76 3.59 -8.85
N VAL A 318 21.48 3.39 -9.20
CA VAL A 318 20.68 4.32 -10.00
C VAL A 318 19.36 4.58 -9.30
N ILE A 319 18.93 5.83 -9.23
CA ILE A 319 17.59 6.23 -8.77
C ILE A 319 16.85 6.89 -9.91
N ILE A 320 15.67 6.38 -10.25
CA ILE A 320 14.81 6.92 -11.29
C ILE A 320 13.68 7.72 -10.63
N LEU A 321 13.60 9.00 -10.97
CA LEU A 321 12.58 9.94 -10.52
C LEU A 321 11.69 10.33 -11.71
N PRO A 322 10.58 9.65 -11.94
CA PRO A 322 9.71 9.89 -13.08
C PRO A 322 8.94 11.21 -12.93
N GLN A 323 8.35 11.67 -14.03
CA GLN A 323 7.42 12.81 -14.00
C GLN A 323 6.30 12.57 -12.96
N GLY A 324 6.01 13.59 -12.17
CA GLY A 324 4.96 13.55 -11.14
C GLY A 324 4.34 14.92 -10.91
N GLY A 325 3.32 15.01 -10.06
CA GLY A 325 2.75 16.32 -9.69
C GLY A 325 3.79 17.19 -8.96
N GLU A 326 3.75 18.50 -9.15
CA GLU A 326 4.72 19.45 -8.58
C GLU A 326 4.94 19.30 -7.08
N LYS A 327 3.87 19.10 -6.31
CA LYS A 327 3.93 18.86 -4.86
C LYS A 327 4.65 17.55 -4.50
N SER A 328 4.86 16.67 -5.50
CA SER A 328 5.46 15.35 -5.27
C SER A 328 6.93 15.44 -4.91
N TYR A 329 7.64 16.38 -5.49
CA TYR A 329 9.08 16.53 -5.35
C TYR A 329 9.49 17.74 -4.49
N ALA A 330 8.55 18.52 -3.95
CA ALA A 330 8.86 19.68 -3.11
C ALA A 330 9.81 19.34 -1.95
N SER A 331 9.66 18.15 -1.34
CA SER A 331 10.54 17.69 -0.26
C SER A 331 11.96 17.32 -0.69
N PHE A 332 12.25 17.29 -2.01
CA PHE A 332 13.60 17.07 -2.54
C PHE A 332 14.39 18.36 -2.62
N LYS A 333 13.74 19.51 -2.69
CA LYS A 333 14.42 20.80 -2.78
C LYS A 333 15.16 21.14 -1.48
N ASP A 334 14.46 21.15 -0.34
CA ASP A 334 15.00 21.64 0.94
C ASP A 334 14.75 20.67 2.13
N GLY A 335 14.21 19.48 1.86
CA GLY A 335 13.82 18.52 2.88
C GLY A 335 14.82 17.38 3.10
N PRO A 336 14.49 16.46 4.03
CA PRO A 336 15.32 15.29 4.33
C PRO A 336 15.63 14.42 3.11
N ARG A 337 14.72 14.37 2.13
CA ARG A 337 14.90 13.61 0.88
C ARG A 337 15.94 14.24 -0.02
N GLY A 338 15.97 15.56 -0.12
CA GLY A 338 17.02 16.25 -0.87
C GLY A 338 18.40 16.01 -0.27
N LYS A 339 18.52 16.09 1.05
CA LYS A 339 19.78 15.76 1.76
C LYS A 339 20.20 14.31 1.52
N ALA A 340 19.26 13.38 1.53
CA ALA A 340 19.53 11.99 1.25
C ALA A 340 19.97 11.77 -0.22
N LEU A 341 19.33 12.45 -1.17
CA LEU A 341 19.70 12.41 -2.59
C LEU A 341 21.09 12.96 -2.83
N LEU A 342 21.46 14.06 -2.17
CA LEU A 342 22.82 14.62 -2.25
C LEU A 342 23.87 13.63 -1.74
N LYS A 343 23.65 12.99 -0.59
CA LYS A 343 24.53 11.93 -0.08
C LYS A 343 24.66 10.75 -1.05
N PHE A 344 23.58 10.41 -1.75
CA PHE A 344 23.61 9.36 -2.76
C PHE A 344 24.49 9.77 -3.95
N LEU A 345 24.37 10.99 -4.46
CA LEU A 345 25.23 11.53 -5.51
C LEU A 345 26.69 11.64 -5.08
N ASP A 346 26.96 12.08 -3.84
CA ASP A 346 28.32 12.17 -3.27
C ASP A 346 29.05 10.82 -3.24
N ARG A 347 28.33 9.72 -3.16
CA ARG A 347 28.87 8.33 -3.21
C ARG A 347 29.03 7.79 -4.64
N GLY A 348 28.78 8.60 -5.65
CA GLY A 348 28.85 8.19 -7.05
C GLY A 348 27.56 7.57 -7.59
N GLY A 349 26.44 7.67 -6.87
CA GLY A 349 25.14 7.24 -7.35
C GLY A 349 24.64 8.08 -8.52
N ILE A 350 23.83 7.49 -9.40
CA ILE A 350 23.26 8.13 -10.59
C ILE A 350 21.78 8.43 -10.34
N VAL A 351 21.34 9.65 -10.65
CA VAL A 351 19.92 10.04 -10.60
C VAL A 351 19.44 10.37 -12.02
N LEU A 352 18.40 9.65 -12.43
CA LEU A 352 17.67 9.91 -13.67
C LEU A 352 16.35 10.58 -13.29
N ALA A 353 16.18 11.86 -13.61
CA ALA A 353 14.99 12.62 -13.31
C ALA A 353 14.31 13.11 -14.58
N SER A 354 12.97 13.09 -14.65
CA SER A 354 12.20 13.53 -15.80
C SER A 354 11.10 14.52 -15.44
N GLY A 355 10.77 15.43 -16.37
CA GLY A 355 9.66 16.37 -16.24
C GLY A 355 9.73 17.22 -14.98
N SER A 356 8.63 17.26 -14.20
CA SER A 356 8.54 18.07 -12.97
C SER A 356 9.54 17.67 -11.87
N ALA A 357 10.09 16.44 -11.91
CA ALA A 357 11.13 16.04 -10.97
C ALA A 357 12.37 16.92 -11.09
N MET A 358 12.73 17.34 -12.30
CA MET A 358 13.89 18.18 -12.59
C MET A 358 13.86 19.53 -11.90
N GLN A 359 12.68 20.13 -11.72
CA GLN A 359 12.53 21.46 -11.10
C GLN A 359 12.94 21.48 -9.62
N TYR A 360 12.91 20.32 -8.99
CA TYR A 360 13.18 20.15 -7.56
C TYR A 360 14.53 19.45 -7.29
N MET A 361 15.29 19.15 -8.32
CA MET A 361 16.62 18.57 -8.14
C MET A 361 17.64 19.62 -7.70
N PRO A 362 18.55 19.26 -6.80
CA PRO A 362 19.67 20.14 -6.48
C PRO A 362 20.51 20.39 -7.73
N LYS A 363 20.92 21.65 -7.95
CA LYS A 363 21.80 22.03 -9.05
C LYS A 363 23.21 21.50 -8.79
N ARG A 364 23.50 20.28 -9.25
CA ARG A 364 24.80 19.64 -9.08
C ARG A 364 25.16 18.80 -10.32
N PRO A 365 26.47 18.64 -10.65
CA PRO A 365 26.94 17.66 -11.62
C PRO A 365 26.47 16.25 -11.24
N GLY A 366 26.16 15.39 -12.19
CA GLY A 366 25.72 14.01 -11.98
C GLY A 366 24.20 13.80 -12.09
N ILE A 367 23.42 14.87 -12.36
CA ILE A 367 22.00 14.74 -12.70
C ILE A 367 21.87 14.91 -14.21
N ILE A 368 21.37 13.86 -14.86
CA ILE A 368 21.13 13.84 -16.29
C ILE A 368 19.66 14.18 -16.55
N ASP A 369 19.39 15.26 -17.30
CA ASP A 369 18.04 15.61 -17.77
C ASP A 369 17.68 14.71 -18.97
N MET A 370 16.75 13.77 -18.75
CA MET A 370 16.19 12.98 -19.82
C MET A 370 14.83 13.55 -20.23
N ARG A 371 14.79 14.20 -21.40
CA ARG A 371 13.53 14.67 -22.00
C ARG A 371 12.93 13.56 -22.86
N PHE A 372 11.76 13.09 -22.46
CA PHE A 372 10.97 12.19 -23.29
C PHE A 372 10.17 13.01 -24.30
N ARG A 373 10.46 12.86 -25.59
CA ARG A 373 9.54 13.29 -26.65
C ARG A 373 8.56 12.14 -26.89
N SER A 374 7.28 12.34 -26.53
CA SER A 374 6.21 11.44 -26.91
C SER A 374 5.55 11.95 -28.18
N ASP A 375 6.03 11.57 -29.34
CA ASP A 375 5.36 11.89 -30.59
C ASP A 375 4.40 10.82 -31.09
N SER A 376 4.29 9.70 -30.39
CA SER A 376 3.18 8.75 -30.49
C SER A 376 3.29 7.65 -29.44
N LEU A 377 2.15 7.27 -28.85
CA LEU A 377 2.03 6.26 -27.80
C LEU A 377 1.98 4.83 -28.35
N THR A 378 2.45 4.55 -29.55
CA THR A 378 2.26 3.24 -30.16
C THR A 378 3.51 2.41 -30.32
N ASP A 379 4.71 2.99 -30.30
CA ASP A 379 5.92 2.15 -30.43
C ASP A 379 7.09 2.72 -29.64
N ALA A 380 7.64 1.89 -28.76
CA ALA A 380 8.93 1.97 -28.09
C ALA A 380 9.48 3.37 -27.81
N ALA A 381 9.38 3.81 -26.58
CA ALA A 381 10.06 5.02 -26.13
C ALA A 381 11.56 4.90 -26.39
N VAL A 382 12.05 5.58 -27.41
CA VAL A 382 13.48 5.75 -27.67
C VAL A 382 13.96 6.86 -26.73
N LEU A 383 14.79 6.48 -25.77
CA LEU A 383 15.46 7.41 -24.87
C LEU A 383 16.61 8.08 -25.61
N PHE A 384 16.49 9.38 -25.88
CA PHE A 384 17.64 10.20 -26.26
C PHE A 384 18.15 10.94 -25.02
N ALA A 385 19.37 10.67 -24.60
CA ALA A 385 20.10 11.50 -23.67
C ALA A 385 20.78 12.61 -24.47
N GLU A 386 20.33 13.86 -24.33
CA GLU A 386 21.10 15.02 -24.76
C GLU A 386 22.04 15.41 -23.62
N GLU A 387 23.33 15.19 -23.82
CA GLU A 387 24.39 15.65 -22.95
C GLU A 387 24.52 17.18 -23.15
N LYS A 388 23.96 17.97 -22.24
CA LYS A 388 24.30 19.39 -22.17
C LYS A 388 25.62 19.50 -21.41
N GLU A 389 26.71 19.77 -22.12
CA GLU A 389 27.94 20.24 -21.49
C GLU A 389 27.62 21.45 -20.60
N VAL A 390 27.77 21.24 -19.29
CA VAL A 390 27.77 22.34 -18.34
C VAL A 390 29.12 23.01 -18.47
N ARG A 391 29.19 24.07 -19.27
CA ARG A 391 30.35 24.94 -19.25
C ARG A 391 30.56 25.46 -17.84
N LYS A 392 31.84 25.39 -17.42
CA LYS A 392 32.40 25.83 -16.14
C LYS A 392 32.01 27.26 -15.77
#